data_86c1605f03d4d23cb179da9c53959aa5
#
_entry.id   86c1605f03d4d23cb179da9c53959aa5
#
_cell.length_a   1.000
_cell.length_b   1.000
_cell.length_c   1.000
_cell.angle_alpha   90.00
_cell.angle_beta   90.00
_cell.angle_gamma   90.00
#
_symmetry.space_group_name_H-M   'P 1'
#
loop_
_entity.id
_entity.type
_entity.pdbx_description
1 polymer ?
#
loop_
_entity_poly.entity_id
_entity_poly.type
_entity_poly.pdbx_seq_one_letter_code
_entity_poly.pdbx_strand_id
1 'polypeptide(L)'
;WKDRKGLSFVDPSSDRHREYIVRIARASEQVGFDELNFDYIRFPSDGNMRDIQFPLSGDKPKPEVLEQFFKNLHNDIKDLGVPMSADLFGMTMTNTDDLNIGQVLERAEPYFDFIAPMVYPSHYPTGFNGFKNPAEKPYEVVHLAMSEGAKRMTAASSSPLKLRPWLQDFDLGAEYGPEEIK
;
A
#
# COMPACT_ATOMS: atom_id res chain seq x y z
N TRP A 1 -18.01 4.04 12.43
CA TRP A 1 -17.17 2.89 12.77
C TRP A 1 -15.75 3.34 13.15
N LYS A 2 -15.12 2.61 14.04
CA LYS A 2 -13.74 2.85 14.49
C LYS A 2 -13.00 1.51 14.59
N ASP A 3 -11.73 1.53 14.24
CA ASP A 3 -10.84 0.40 14.43
C ASP A 3 -10.48 0.18 15.92
N ARG A 4 -9.64 -0.80 16.22
CA ARG A 4 -9.21 -1.10 17.61
C ARG A 4 -8.41 0.04 18.26
N LYS A 5 -7.81 0.94 17.48
CA LYS A 5 -7.08 2.12 17.94
C LYS A 5 -7.98 3.36 18.07
N GLY A 6 -9.27 3.23 17.73
CA GLY A 6 -10.23 4.33 17.76
C GLY A 6 -10.16 5.24 16.53
N LEU A 7 -9.46 4.84 15.46
CA LEU A 7 -9.35 5.60 14.22
C LEU A 7 -10.57 5.36 13.34
N SER A 8 -11.03 6.41 12.68
CA SER A 8 -12.11 6.35 11.69
C SER A 8 -11.52 6.25 10.29
N PHE A 9 -12.16 5.45 9.44
CA PHE A 9 -11.83 5.35 8.03
C PHE A 9 -12.90 6.05 7.20
N VAL A 10 -12.50 6.61 6.08
CA VAL A 10 -13.40 7.17 5.10
C VAL A 10 -13.66 6.12 4.03
N ASP A 11 -14.91 6.05 3.54
CA ASP A 11 -15.25 5.23 2.40
C ASP A 11 -14.47 5.71 1.16
N PRO A 12 -13.65 4.87 0.50
CA PRO A 12 -12.83 5.27 -0.64
C PRO A 12 -13.61 5.80 -1.85
N SER A 13 -14.91 5.50 -1.94
CA SER A 13 -15.80 6.05 -2.98
C SER A 13 -16.26 7.49 -2.69
N SER A 14 -15.78 8.13 -1.62
CA SER A 14 -16.14 9.50 -1.29
C SER A 14 -15.42 10.51 -2.18
N ASP A 15 -16.11 11.09 -3.16
CA ASP A 15 -15.57 12.15 -4.01
C ASP A 15 -15.13 13.36 -3.17
N ARG A 16 -15.92 13.74 -2.16
CA ARG A 16 -15.58 14.84 -1.25
C ARG A 16 -14.25 14.59 -0.52
N HIS A 17 -13.99 13.35 -0.13
CA HIS A 17 -12.71 13.00 0.51
C HIS A 17 -11.57 13.06 -0.51
N ARG A 18 -11.75 12.49 -1.70
CA ARG A 18 -10.77 12.58 -2.80
C ARG A 18 -10.43 14.04 -3.13
N GLU A 19 -11.41 14.90 -3.29
CA GLU A 19 -11.20 16.34 -3.53
C GLU A 19 -10.40 17.01 -2.40
N TYR A 20 -10.59 16.58 -1.17
CA TYR A 20 -9.79 17.06 -0.03
C TYR A 20 -8.34 16.61 -0.15
N ILE A 21 -8.08 15.34 -0.47
CA ILE A 21 -6.73 14.81 -0.70
C ILE A 21 -6.05 15.52 -1.88
N VAL A 22 -6.76 15.75 -2.98
CA VAL A 22 -6.26 16.49 -4.15
C VAL A 22 -5.83 17.90 -3.77
N ARG A 23 -6.59 18.60 -2.92
CA ARG A 23 -6.19 19.94 -2.44
C ARG A 23 -4.92 19.90 -1.59
N ILE A 24 -4.75 18.87 -0.74
CA ILE A 24 -3.51 18.69 0.02
C ILE A 24 -2.35 18.42 -0.94
N ALA A 25 -2.52 17.52 -1.91
CA ALA A 25 -1.51 17.19 -2.90
C ALA A 25 -1.02 18.44 -3.67
N ARG A 26 -1.96 19.25 -4.17
CA ARG A 26 -1.64 20.52 -4.86
C ARG A 26 -0.94 21.54 -3.96
N ALA A 27 -1.36 21.65 -2.70
CA ALA A 27 -0.70 22.54 -1.73
C ALA A 27 0.71 22.05 -1.40
N SER A 28 0.94 20.74 -1.33
CA SER A 28 2.26 20.17 -1.09
C SER A 28 3.22 20.45 -2.24
N GLU A 29 2.78 20.28 -3.48
CA GLU A 29 3.57 20.64 -4.67
C GLU A 29 3.94 22.14 -4.65
N GLN A 30 2.98 23.03 -4.37
CA GLN A 30 3.18 24.48 -4.33
C GLN A 30 4.21 24.92 -3.28
N VAL A 31 4.40 24.19 -2.19
CA VAL A 31 5.44 24.50 -1.18
C VAL A 31 6.78 23.81 -1.49
N GLY A 32 6.87 23.08 -2.62
CA GLY A 32 8.13 22.59 -3.19
C GLY A 32 8.45 21.13 -2.89
N PHE A 33 7.47 20.28 -2.62
CA PHE A 33 7.71 18.83 -2.59
C PHE A 33 7.88 18.28 -4.01
N ASP A 34 8.90 17.45 -4.20
CA ASP A 34 9.31 16.88 -5.48
C ASP A 34 8.61 15.55 -5.82
N GLU A 35 7.90 14.96 -4.87
CA GLU A 35 7.14 13.73 -5.01
C GLU A 35 5.97 13.72 -4.03
N LEU A 36 4.86 13.11 -4.42
CA LEU A 36 3.67 12.93 -3.60
C LEU A 36 3.48 11.45 -3.28
N ASN A 37 3.72 11.07 -2.02
CA ASN A 37 3.54 9.71 -1.54
C ASN A 37 2.19 9.55 -0.84
N PHE A 38 1.41 8.55 -1.23
CA PHE A 38 0.09 8.25 -0.70
C PHE A 38 0.11 7.00 0.18
N ASP A 39 -0.15 7.21 1.47
CA ASP A 39 -0.25 6.14 2.46
C ASP A 39 -1.69 5.91 2.90
N TYR A 40 -1.95 4.77 3.53
CA TYR A 40 -3.29 4.35 4.02
C TYR A 40 -4.39 4.32 2.96
N ILE A 41 -4.04 4.18 1.71
CA ILE A 41 -4.94 4.05 0.56
C ILE A 41 -5.49 2.62 0.45
N ARG A 42 -6.30 2.23 1.42
CA ARG A 42 -6.83 0.88 1.61
C ARG A 42 -8.10 0.85 2.45
N PHE A 43 -8.80 -0.27 2.40
CA PHE A 43 -9.85 -0.56 3.38
C PHE A 43 -9.25 -0.94 4.74
N PRO A 44 -10.00 -0.77 5.85
CA PRO A 44 -9.54 -1.17 7.17
C PRO A 44 -9.30 -2.68 7.27
N SER A 45 -8.37 -3.08 8.15
CA SER A 45 -7.96 -4.48 8.35
C SER A 45 -8.22 -5.00 9.76
N ASP A 46 -8.56 -4.13 10.72
CA ASP A 46 -8.76 -4.51 12.12
C ASP A 46 -10.00 -3.85 12.74
N GLY A 47 -10.41 -4.36 13.90
CA GLY A 47 -11.65 -3.96 14.55
C GLY A 47 -12.81 -4.92 14.25
N ASN A 48 -14.03 -4.53 14.60
CA ASN A 48 -15.22 -5.32 14.29
C ASN A 48 -15.68 -5.06 12.84
N MET A 49 -15.13 -5.79 11.90
CA MET A 49 -15.40 -5.63 10.48
C MET A 49 -16.86 -5.90 10.10
N ARG A 50 -17.64 -6.61 10.96
CA ARG A 50 -19.06 -6.90 10.69
C ARG A 50 -19.96 -5.67 10.87
N ASP A 51 -19.51 -4.70 11.66
CA ASP A 51 -20.28 -3.49 11.98
C ASP A 51 -20.00 -2.35 10.99
N ILE A 52 -18.99 -2.51 10.13
CA ILE A 52 -18.61 -1.46 9.19
C ILE A 52 -19.60 -1.40 8.03
N GLN A 53 -19.99 -0.19 7.67
CA GLN A 53 -20.82 0.09 6.51
C GLN A 53 -20.06 1.00 5.55
N PHE A 54 -20.18 0.70 4.27
CA PHE A 54 -19.60 1.48 3.18
C PHE A 54 -20.74 2.07 2.33
N PRO A 55 -21.33 3.20 2.75
CA PRO A 55 -22.57 3.71 2.13
C PRO A 55 -22.39 4.17 0.69
N LEU A 56 -21.16 4.48 0.27
CA LEU A 56 -20.84 4.95 -1.09
C LEU A 56 -20.27 3.83 -1.97
N SER A 57 -19.42 2.98 -1.40
CA SER A 57 -18.90 1.80 -2.09
C SER A 57 -19.94 0.69 -2.25
N GLY A 58 -20.84 0.56 -1.28
CA GLY A 58 -21.87 -0.50 -1.26
C GLY A 58 -21.24 -1.89 -1.27
N ASP A 59 -21.83 -2.77 -2.06
CA ASP A 59 -21.39 -4.16 -2.23
C ASP A 59 -20.36 -4.35 -3.34
N LYS A 60 -19.77 -3.27 -3.85
CA LYS A 60 -18.74 -3.37 -4.90
C LYS A 60 -17.49 -4.06 -4.35
N PRO A 61 -16.82 -4.91 -5.15
CA PRO A 61 -15.55 -5.50 -4.76
C PRO A 61 -14.53 -4.43 -4.36
N LYS A 62 -13.90 -4.59 -3.20
CA LYS A 62 -12.92 -3.63 -2.68
C LYS A 62 -11.79 -3.29 -3.67
N PRO A 63 -11.22 -4.26 -4.41
CA PRO A 63 -10.21 -3.97 -5.43
C PRO A 63 -10.70 -3.04 -6.53
N GLU A 64 -11.96 -3.17 -6.96
CA GLU A 64 -12.53 -2.30 -7.99
C GLU A 64 -12.75 -0.88 -7.47
N VAL A 65 -13.18 -0.75 -6.21
CA VAL A 65 -13.34 0.54 -5.55
C VAL A 65 -12.00 1.27 -5.44
N LEU A 66 -10.94 0.58 -5.00
CA LEU A 66 -9.62 1.19 -4.88
C LEU A 66 -9.01 1.51 -6.24
N GLU A 67 -9.13 0.64 -7.22
CA GLU A 67 -8.66 0.94 -8.58
C GLU A 67 -9.32 2.21 -9.13
N GLN A 68 -10.63 2.35 -8.94
CA GLN A 68 -11.33 3.56 -9.37
C GLN A 68 -10.85 4.81 -8.60
N PHE A 69 -10.59 4.68 -7.30
CA PHE A 69 -10.00 5.75 -6.50
C PHE A 69 -8.61 6.14 -7.03
N PHE A 70 -7.72 5.18 -7.29
CA PHE A 70 -6.37 5.43 -7.83
C PHE A 70 -6.42 6.11 -9.19
N LYS A 71 -7.28 5.62 -10.07
CA LYS A 71 -7.49 6.20 -11.40
C LYS A 71 -7.97 7.65 -11.31
N ASN A 72 -8.94 7.94 -10.46
CA ASN A 72 -9.48 9.27 -10.29
C ASN A 72 -8.42 10.20 -9.69
N LEU A 73 -7.72 9.77 -8.64
CA LEU A 73 -6.64 10.52 -7.99
C LEU A 73 -5.54 10.86 -8.99
N HIS A 74 -5.07 9.89 -9.76
CA HIS A 74 -4.09 10.11 -10.82
C HIS A 74 -4.55 11.18 -11.82
N ASN A 75 -5.79 11.07 -12.31
CA ASN A 75 -6.33 12.03 -13.27
C ASN A 75 -6.45 13.45 -12.71
N ASP A 76 -6.75 13.56 -11.41
CA ASP A 76 -6.97 14.85 -10.74
C ASP A 76 -5.67 15.62 -10.47
N ILE A 77 -4.48 14.93 -10.44
CA ILE A 77 -3.22 15.59 -10.08
C ILE A 77 -2.05 15.35 -11.03
N LYS A 78 -2.22 14.55 -12.10
CA LYS A 78 -1.17 14.31 -13.11
C LYS A 78 -0.63 15.59 -13.78
N ASP A 79 -1.40 16.66 -13.76
CA ASP A 79 -1.01 17.98 -14.30
C ASP A 79 0.03 18.71 -13.44
N LEU A 80 0.27 18.26 -12.19
CA LEU A 80 1.29 18.82 -11.31
C LEU A 80 2.71 18.54 -11.81
N GLY A 81 2.91 17.47 -12.57
CA GLY A 81 4.20 17.10 -13.14
C GLY A 81 5.22 16.60 -12.13
N VAL A 82 4.79 16.26 -10.90
CA VAL A 82 5.61 15.60 -9.88
C VAL A 82 5.24 14.12 -9.80
N PRO A 83 6.20 13.21 -9.55
CA PRO A 83 5.92 11.80 -9.39
C PRO A 83 4.94 11.49 -8.26
N MET A 84 4.14 10.46 -8.47
CA MET A 84 3.23 9.90 -7.48
C MET A 84 3.73 8.53 -7.02
N SER A 85 3.76 8.28 -5.72
CA SER A 85 4.04 6.97 -5.16
C SER A 85 2.93 6.49 -4.23
N ALA A 86 2.78 5.17 -4.11
CA ALA A 86 1.76 4.53 -3.32
C ALA A 86 2.35 3.55 -2.31
N ASP A 87 2.04 3.72 -1.03
CA ASP A 87 2.37 2.74 0.00
C ASP A 87 1.37 1.59 -0.05
N LEU A 88 1.87 0.39 -0.27
CA LEU A 88 1.08 -0.83 -0.25
C LEU A 88 1.58 -1.77 0.85
N PHE A 89 0.71 -2.65 1.34
CA PHE A 89 1.16 -3.72 2.23
C PHE A 89 2.21 -4.57 1.52
N GLY A 90 3.30 -4.90 2.24
CA GLY A 90 4.39 -5.72 1.68
C GLY A 90 3.91 -7.06 1.13
N MET A 91 2.90 -7.67 1.77
CA MET A 91 2.29 -8.91 1.29
C MET A 91 1.55 -8.78 -0.05
N THR A 92 1.24 -7.58 -0.54
CA THR A 92 0.69 -7.41 -1.89
C THR A 92 1.66 -7.87 -2.97
N MET A 93 2.96 -7.95 -2.65
CA MET A 93 3.99 -8.45 -3.59
C MET A 93 3.87 -9.96 -3.81
N THR A 94 3.48 -10.71 -2.79
CA THR A 94 3.40 -12.18 -2.82
C THR A 94 1.98 -12.72 -2.96
N ASN A 95 0.96 -11.94 -2.59
CA ASN A 95 -0.44 -12.32 -2.68
C ASN A 95 -1.07 -11.80 -3.97
N THR A 96 -1.91 -12.61 -4.59
CA THR A 96 -2.70 -12.25 -5.78
C THR A 96 -4.13 -11.84 -5.45
N ASP A 97 -4.56 -12.08 -4.21
CA ASP A 97 -5.82 -11.55 -3.67
C ASP A 97 -5.64 -10.12 -3.12
N ASP A 98 -6.71 -9.52 -2.66
CA ASP A 98 -6.74 -8.14 -2.16
C ASP A 98 -6.40 -8.02 -0.67
N LEU A 99 -5.93 -9.08 -0.01
CA LEU A 99 -5.68 -9.15 1.43
C LEU A 99 -6.89 -8.69 2.28
N ASN A 100 -8.08 -8.73 1.72
CA ASN A 100 -9.32 -8.17 2.27
C ASN A 100 -9.27 -6.65 2.56
N ILE A 101 -8.28 -5.94 2.03
CA ILE A 101 -8.10 -4.48 2.17
C ILE A 101 -8.22 -3.72 0.84
N GLY A 102 -8.48 -4.44 -0.24
CA GLY A 102 -8.69 -3.89 -1.58
C GLY A 102 -7.39 -3.65 -2.37
N GLN A 103 -6.22 -3.87 -1.78
CA GLN A 103 -4.95 -3.64 -2.47
C GLN A 103 -4.55 -4.83 -3.33
N VAL A 104 -4.41 -4.61 -4.63
CA VAL A 104 -3.87 -5.56 -5.62
C VAL A 104 -2.82 -4.83 -6.45
N LEU A 105 -1.62 -5.40 -6.56
CA LEU A 105 -0.48 -4.75 -7.22
C LEU A 105 -0.81 -4.30 -8.65
N GLU A 106 -1.37 -5.19 -9.45
CA GLU A 106 -1.69 -4.94 -10.87
C GLU A 106 -2.81 -3.91 -11.08
N ARG A 107 -3.61 -3.63 -10.03
CA ARG A 107 -4.66 -2.61 -10.06
C ARG A 107 -4.18 -1.25 -9.56
N ALA A 108 -3.08 -1.21 -8.82
CA ALA A 108 -2.48 0.03 -8.33
C ALA A 108 -1.43 0.58 -9.29
N GLU A 109 -0.54 -0.28 -9.80
CA GLU A 109 0.67 0.11 -10.52
C GLU A 109 0.46 0.98 -11.76
N PRO A 110 -0.68 0.92 -12.50
CA PRO A 110 -0.87 1.77 -13.68
C PRO A 110 -1.05 3.26 -13.35
N TYR A 111 -1.37 3.57 -12.10
CA TYR A 111 -1.76 4.93 -11.67
C TYR A 111 -0.69 5.65 -10.86
N PHE A 112 0.43 4.99 -10.56
CA PHE A 112 1.54 5.56 -9.79
C PHE A 112 2.87 5.39 -10.53
N ASP A 113 3.76 6.36 -10.37
CA ASP A 113 5.11 6.31 -10.91
C ASP A 113 5.97 5.31 -10.13
N PHE A 114 5.73 5.21 -8.81
CA PHE A 114 6.40 4.26 -7.94
C PHE A 114 5.41 3.55 -7.02
N ILE A 115 5.72 2.29 -6.72
CA ILE A 115 5.05 1.49 -5.72
C ILE A 115 6.02 1.26 -4.57
N ALA A 116 5.62 1.64 -3.37
CA ALA A 116 6.42 1.53 -2.16
C ALA A 116 5.82 0.47 -1.22
N PRO A 117 6.10 -0.83 -1.45
CA PRO A 117 5.60 -1.87 -0.56
C PRO A 117 6.28 -1.78 0.80
N MET A 118 5.48 -1.82 1.87
CA MET A 118 5.95 -1.84 3.25
C MET A 118 6.40 -3.25 3.62
N VAL A 119 7.63 -3.60 3.23
CA VAL A 119 8.18 -4.95 3.44
C VAL A 119 8.84 -5.00 4.82
N TYR A 120 8.00 -5.03 5.85
CA TYR A 120 8.43 -5.16 7.23
C TYR A 120 8.31 -6.62 7.67
N PRO A 121 9.41 -7.38 7.85
CA PRO A 121 9.37 -8.80 8.17
C PRO A 121 8.50 -9.14 9.38
N SER A 122 8.47 -8.26 10.40
CA SER A 122 7.63 -8.42 11.58
C SER A 122 6.11 -8.37 11.31
N HIS A 123 5.69 -7.86 10.15
CA HIS A 123 4.28 -7.77 9.76
C HIS A 123 3.81 -8.98 8.93
N TYR A 124 4.71 -9.90 8.62
CA TYR A 124 4.36 -11.15 7.95
C TYR A 124 3.90 -12.20 8.98
N PRO A 125 2.90 -13.02 8.64
CA PRO A 125 2.36 -14.00 9.59
C PRO A 125 3.37 -15.09 9.91
N THR A 126 3.29 -15.63 11.12
CA THR A 126 4.00 -16.86 11.52
C THR A 126 3.76 -17.96 10.48
N GLY A 127 4.81 -18.61 10.03
CA GLY A 127 4.75 -19.65 9.00
C GLY A 127 4.87 -19.12 7.57
N PHE A 128 4.96 -17.80 7.37
CA PHE A 128 5.20 -17.24 6.04
C PHE A 128 6.45 -17.86 5.42
N ASN A 129 6.31 -18.43 4.23
CA ASN A 129 7.38 -19.17 3.53
C ASN A 129 8.10 -20.22 4.39
N GLY A 130 7.40 -20.80 5.38
CA GLY A 130 7.96 -21.79 6.31
C GLY A 130 8.73 -21.19 7.50
N PHE A 131 8.87 -19.88 7.60
CA PHE A 131 9.57 -19.22 8.71
C PHE A 131 8.69 -19.18 9.95
N LYS A 132 9.18 -19.75 11.06
CA LYS A 132 8.47 -19.70 12.34
C LYS A 132 8.30 -18.24 12.83
N ASN A 133 9.34 -17.43 12.68
CA ASN A 133 9.32 -16.00 12.96
C ASN A 133 9.93 -15.26 11.77
N PRO A 134 9.12 -14.68 10.87
CA PRO A 134 9.64 -13.92 9.72
C PRO A 134 10.49 -12.70 10.11
N ALA A 135 10.26 -12.09 11.28
CA ALA A 135 11.06 -10.97 11.77
C ALA A 135 12.56 -11.30 11.93
N GLU A 136 12.89 -12.58 12.21
CA GLU A 136 14.27 -13.07 12.31
C GLU A 136 14.91 -13.39 10.94
N LYS A 137 14.18 -13.11 9.84
CA LYS A 137 14.58 -13.46 8.47
C LYS A 137 14.43 -12.28 7.52
N PRO A 138 15.03 -11.10 7.84
CA PRO A 138 14.80 -9.89 7.08
C PRO A 138 15.22 -10.02 5.62
N TYR A 139 16.41 -10.55 5.35
CA TYR A 139 16.89 -10.72 3.99
C TYR A 139 15.95 -11.61 3.17
N GLU A 140 15.62 -12.80 3.70
CA GLU A 140 14.81 -13.78 2.98
C GLU A 140 13.40 -13.26 2.69
N VAL A 141 12.79 -12.55 3.65
CA VAL A 141 11.45 -11.97 3.48
C VAL A 141 11.47 -10.85 2.46
N VAL A 142 12.43 -9.93 2.57
CA VAL A 142 12.57 -8.80 1.62
C VAL A 142 12.88 -9.33 0.23
N HIS A 143 13.86 -10.23 0.10
CA HIS A 143 14.25 -10.82 -1.17
C HIS A 143 13.08 -11.55 -1.85
N LEU A 144 12.31 -12.35 -1.10
CA LEU A 144 11.14 -13.05 -1.64
C LEU A 144 10.08 -12.07 -2.11
N ALA A 145 9.69 -11.12 -1.25
CA ALA A 145 8.65 -10.15 -1.57
C ALA A 145 9.02 -9.34 -2.83
N MET A 146 10.23 -8.81 -2.88
CA MET A 146 10.67 -7.98 -4.00
C MET A 146 10.85 -8.79 -5.30
N SER A 147 11.34 -10.03 -5.20
CA SER A 147 11.48 -10.91 -6.37
C SER A 147 10.12 -11.27 -6.97
N GLU A 148 9.12 -11.61 -6.13
CA GLU A 148 7.77 -11.91 -6.61
C GLU A 148 7.09 -10.66 -7.16
N GLY A 149 7.20 -9.51 -6.47
CA GLY A 149 6.71 -8.23 -6.96
C GLY A 149 7.29 -7.88 -8.34
N ALA A 150 8.60 -8.02 -8.53
CA ALA A 150 9.27 -7.74 -9.80
C ALA A 150 8.80 -8.67 -10.94
N LYS A 151 8.59 -9.96 -10.65
CA LYS A 151 8.03 -10.91 -11.63
C LYS A 151 6.62 -10.51 -12.05
N ARG A 152 5.77 -10.13 -11.09
CA ARG A 152 4.39 -9.71 -11.35
C ARG A 152 4.34 -8.40 -12.14
N MET A 153 5.18 -7.40 -11.80
CA MET A 153 5.31 -6.17 -12.58
C MET A 153 5.71 -6.48 -14.04
N THR A 154 6.70 -7.33 -14.24
CA THR A 154 7.13 -7.74 -15.58
C THR A 154 6.01 -8.46 -16.33
N ALA A 155 5.28 -9.36 -15.68
CA ALA A 155 4.14 -10.07 -16.29
C ALA A 155 3.01 -9.11 -16.67
N ALA A 156 2.81 -8.03 -15.91
CA ALA A 156 1.87 -6.95 -16.22
C ALA A 156 2.39 -5.94 -17.27
N SER A 157 3.55 -6.21 -17.89
CA SER A 157 4.20 -5.31 -18.84
C SER A 157 4.60 -3.96 -18.23
N SER A 158 4.82 -3.93 -16.93
CA SER A 158 5.30 -2.76 -16.17
C SER A 158 6.76 -2.94 -15.74
N SER A 159 7.44 -1.82 -15.47
CA SER A 159 8.84 -1.84 -15.05
C SER A 159 8.99 -2.22 -13.58
N PRO A 160 9.76 -3.24 -13.22
CA PRO A 160 10.07 -3.55 -11.83
C PRO A 160 10.87 -2.44 -11.13
N LEU A 161 11.47 -1.51 -11.87
CA LEU A 161 12.16 -0.33 -11.31
C LEU A 161 11.21 0.69 -10.67
N LYS A 162 9.90 0.54 -10.84
CA LYS A 162 8.90 1.30 -10.09
C LYS A 162 8.82 0.87 -8.61
N LEU A 163 9.35 -0.31 -8.24
CA LEU A 163 9.31 -0.82 -6.88
C LEU A 163 10.39 -0.15 -6.01
N ARG A 164 9.96 0.52 -4.95
CA ARG A 164 10.82 1.18 -3.94
C ARG A 164 10.34 0.82 -2.53
N PRO A 165 10.78 -0.33 -1.96
CA PRO A 165 10.24 -0.83 -0.70
C PRO A 165 10.60 0.08 0.50
N TRP A 166 9.66 0.20 1.44
CA TRP A 166 9.97 0.55 2.80
C TRP A 166 10.55 -0.68 3.51
N LEU A 167 11.68 -0.50 4.19
CA LEU A 167 12.33 -1.56 4.94
C LEU A 167 12.19 -1.34 6.44
N GLN A 168 12.20 -2.42 7.21
CA GLN A 168 12.15 -2.37 8.67
C GLN A 168 13.53 -1.96 9.22
N ASP A 169 13.53 -0.95 10.07
CA ASP A 169 14.68 -0.39 10.78
C ASP A 169 14.30 -0.16 12.27
N PHE A 170 13.47 -1.03 12.82
CA PHE A 170 12.96 -0.92 14.18
C PHE A 170 12.75 -2.29 14.80
N ASP A 171 12.90 -2.38 16.13
CA ASP A 171 12.71 -3.61 16.90
C ASP A 171 11.22 -3.95 17.01
N LEU A 172 10.82 -5.00 16.31
CA LEU A 172 9.51 -5.62 16.44
C LEU A 172 9.59 -7.09 16.02
N GLY A 173 9.29 -7.98 16.94
CA GLY A 173 9.38 -9.43 16.71
C GLY A 173 10.79 -10.00 16.67
N ALA A 174 11.81 -9.16 16.48
CA ALA A 174 13.23 -9.43 16.58
C ALA A 174 13.98 -8.13 16.88
N GLU A 175 15.23 -8.21 17.35
CA GLU A 175 16.15 -7.08 17.44
C GLU A 175 16.74 -6.80 16.06
N TYR A 176 16.81 -5.52 15.68
CA TYR A 176 17.34 -5.06 14.39
C TYR A 176 18.59 -4.21 14.61
N GLY A 177 19.73 -4.73 14.24
CA GLY A 177 21.01 -4.06 14.25
C GLY A 177 21.56 -3.85 12.84
N PRO A 178 22.81 -3.40 12.70
CA PRO A 178 23.43 -3.17 11.39
C PRO A 178 23.51 -4.42 10.49
N GLU A 179 23.46 -5.63 11.07
CA GLU A 179 23.54 -6.89 10.32
C GLU A 179 22.20 -7.26 9.67
N GLU A 180 21.07 -6.89 10.29
CA GLU A 180 19.73 -7.14 9.77
C GLU A 180 19.33 -6.14 8.67
N ILE A 181 20.02 -4.99 8.59
CA ILE A 181 19.73 -3.91 7.64
C ILE A 181 20.60 -3.97 6.38
N LYS A 182 21.73 -4.71 6.43
CA LYS A 182 22.62 -4.90 5.28
C LYS A 182 22.07 -5.91 4.26
#